data_41b9663bc15ebf92e7e57dece1236673
#
_entry.id   41b9663bc15ebf92e7e57dece1236673
#
_cell.length_a   1.000
_cell.length_b   1.000
_cell.length_c   1.000
_cell.angle_alpha   90.00
_cell.angle_beta   90.00
_cell.angle_gamma   90.00
#
_symmetry.space_group_name_H-M   'P 1'
#
loop_
_entity.id
_entity.type
_entity.pdbx_description
1 polymer ?
#
loop_
_entity_poly.entity_id
_entity_poly.type
_entity_poly.pdbx_seq_one_letter_code
_entity_poly.pdbx_strand_id
1 'polypeptide(L)'
;MAQRTRRYLIRRVTVVLLTLFVVTLLSFLLMRLSPIDPATAYVKRNSAVVTQEQIDEARVMLGLDKPLPVQYFDWVVDALHMDFGISLGTGNPVTEELAKTVPVTLTVVAYSAVIMSLGVLGVGMLGYLWRQKAGGMILSFLTMIGISVPGFYLGTAFID
;
A
#
# COMPACT_ATOMS: atom_id res chain seq x y z
N MET A 1 12.97 -34.26 -12.76
CA MET A 1 11.97 -33.32 -12.16
C MET A 1 12.63 -32.10 -11.50
N ALA A 2 13.69 -32.21 -10.75
CA ALA A 2 14.35 -31.11 -10.03
C ALA A 2 14.82 -29.93 -10.91
N GLN A 3 15.31 -30.15 -12.12
CA GLN A 3 15.76 -29.08 -13.01
C GLN A 3 14.62 -28.21 -13.54
N ARG A 4 13.44 -28.76 -13.81
CA ARG A 4 12.26 -27.99 -14.24
C ARG A 4 11.74 -27.09 -13.12
N THR A 5 11.67 -27.63 -11.91
CA THR A 5 11.23 -26.90 -10.71
C THR A 5 12.20 -25.76 -10.38
N ARG A 6 13.51 -26.00 -10.45
CA ARG A 6 14.54 -24.98 -10.21
C ARG A 6 14.45 -23.84 -11.24
N ARG A 7 14.30 -24.17 -12.53
CA ARG A 7 14.16 -23.15 -13.59
C ARG A 7 12.88 -22.32 -13.43
N TYR A 8 11.79 -22.97 -13.01
CA TYR A 8 10.54 -22.27 -12.70
C TYR A 8 10.69 -21.32 -11.51
N LEU A 9 11.32 -21.76 -10.43
CA LEU A 9 11.57 -20.94 -9.24
C LEU A 9 12.46 -19.75 -9.54
N ILE A 10 13.57 -19.96 -10.26
CA ILE A 10 14.48 -18.88 -10.68
C ILE A 10 13.71 -17.84 -11.50
N ARG A 11 12.97 -18.29 -12.52
CA ARG A 11 12.18 -17.36 -13.34
C ARG A 11 11.18 -16.57 -12.51
N ARG A 12 10.51 -17.20 -11.55
CA ARG A 12 9.53 -16.53 -10.69
C ARG A 12 10.19 -15.50 -9.78
N VAL A 13 11.31 -15.86 -9.16
CA VAL A 13 12.10 -14.94 -8.33
C VAL A 13 12.61 -13.75 -9.17
N THR A 14 13.15 -14.00 -10.36
CA THR A 14 13.61 -12.93 -11.24
C THR A 14 12.47 -11.97 -11.62
N VAL A 15 11.28 -12.49 -11.95
CA VAL A 15 10.11 -11.66 -12.26
C VAL A 15 9.69 -10.82 -11.05
N VAL A 16 9.66 -11.42 -9.85
CA VAL A 16 9.33 -10.69 -8.61
C VAL A 16 10.33 -9.57 -8.34
N LEU A 17 11.63 -9.86 -8.43
CA LEU A 17 12.68 -8.86 -8.21
C LEU A 17 12.62 -7.72 -9.25
N LEU A 18 12.40 -8.07 -10.52
CA LEU A 18 12.23 -7.07 -11.58
C LEU A 18 10.99 -6.20 -11.33
N THR A 19 9.89 -6.81 -10.94
CA THR A 19 8.67 -6.07 -10.61
C THR A 19 8.88 -5.13 -9.42
N LEU A 20 9.53 -5.61 -8.35
CA LEU A 20 9.88 -4.78 -7.20
C LEU A 20 10.77 -3.61 -7.63
N PHE A 21 11.81 -3.87 -8.41
CA PHE A 21 12.70 -2.82 -8.92
C PHE A 21 11.93 -1.77 -9.72
N VAL A 22 11.08 -2.18 -10.65
CA VAL A 22 10.30 -1.24 -11.48
C VAL A 22 9.32 -0.44 -10.63
N VAL A 23 8.60 -1.08 -9.71
CA VAL A 23 7.61 -0.41 -8.84
C VAL A 23 8.30 0.60 -7.91
N THR A 24 9.40 0.20 -7.26
CA THR A 24 10.14 1.10 -6.36
C THR A 24 10.77 2.27 -7.11
N LEU A 25 11.33 2.02 -8.30
CA LEU A 25 11.89 3.07 -9.14
C LEU A 25 10.80 4.07 -9.59
N LEU A 26 9.66 3.58 -10.06
CA LEU A 26 8.54 4.44 -10.45
C LEU A 26 8.01 5.24 -9.27
N SER A 27 7.83 4.62 -8.11
CA SER A 27 7.39 5.30 -6.88
C SER A 27 8.37 6.39 -6.46
N PHE A 28 9.67 6.10 -6.53
CA PHE A 28 10.72 7.07 -6.24
C PHE A 28 10.67 8.26 -7.21
N LEU A 29 10.57 7.98 -8.51
CA LEU A 29 10.49 9.04 -9.54
C LEU A 29 9.23 9.89 -9.38
N LEU A 30 8.08 9.27 -9.13
CA LEU A 30 6.82 10.00 -8.90
C LEU A 30 6.92 10.93 -7.69
N MET A 31 7.58 10.47 -6.61
CA MET A 31 7.79 11.29 -5.43
C MET A 31 8.73 12.48 -5.72
N ARG A 32 9.76 12.28 -6.56
CA ARG A 32 10.68 13.35 -6.98
C ARG A 32 10.08 14.34 -7.98
N LEU A 33 9.14 13.88 -8.80
CA LEU A 33 8.40 14.73 -9.75
C LEU A 33 7.22 15.46 -9.07
N SER A 34 6.93 15.15 -7.80
CA SER A 34 5.91 15.85 -7.03
C SER A 34 6.25 17.35 -6.93
N PRO A 35 5.23 18.24 -7.05
CA PRO A 35 5.45 19.67 -6.89
C PRO A 35 5.78 20.07 -5.44
N ILE A 36 5.70 19.14 -4.50
CA ILE A 36 6.05 19.35 -3.10
C ILE A 36 7.52 18.97 -2.92
N ASP A 37 8.40 19.98 -2.76
CA ASP A 37 9.81 19.76 -2.42
C ASP A 37 9.94 19.19 -0.99
N PRO A 38 10.54 17.99 -0.81
CA PRO A 38 10.67 17.35 0.50
C PRO A 38 11.45 18.21 1.51
N ALA A 39 12.46 18.96 1.08
CA ALA A 39 13.23 19.85 1.96
C ALA A 39 12.35 20.99 2.49
N THR A 40 11.57 21.61 1.61
CA THR A 40 10.61 22.65 2.00
C THR A 40 9.53 22.09 2.95
N ALA A 41 9.01 20.89 2.69
CA ALA A 41 8.02 20.24 3.55
C ALA A 41 8.61 19.96 4.95
N TYR A 42 9.85 19.50 5.02
CA TYR A 42 10.56 19.24 6.27
C TYR A 42 10.75 20.52 7.10
N VAL A 43 11.23 21.61 6.48
CA VAL A 43 11.44 22.89 7.17
C VAL A 43 10.13 23.50 7.65
N LYS A 44 9.10 23.54 6.79
CA LYS A 44 7.76 24.07 7.16
C LYS A 44 7.15 23.39 8.38
N ARG A 45 7.51 22.15 8.60
CA ARG A 45 7.02 21.38 9.71
C ARG A 45 7.78 21.67 11.01
N ASN A 46 9.10 21.84 10.93
CA ASN A 46 9.97 21.97 12.09
C ASN A 46 10.21 23.43 12.50
N SER A 47 9.83 24.41 11.66
CA SER A 47 10.08 25.82 11.88
C SER A 47 8.85 26.67 11.58
N ALA A 48 8.56 27.61 12.46
CA ALA A 48 7.48 28.58 12.26
C ALA A 48 7.80 29.60 11.15
N VAL A 49 9.08 29.86 10.91
CA VAL A 49 9.57 30.74 9.85
C VAL A 49 10.45 29.91 8.92
N VAL A 50 10.14 29.96 7.64
CA VAL A 50 10.86 29.24 6.59
C VAL A 50 11.84 30.19 5.91
N THR A 51 13.13 29.94 6.06
CA THR A 51 14.18 30.68 5.34
C THR A 51 14.78 29.78 4.24
N GLN A 52 15.32 30.43 3.20
CA GLN A 52 15.98 29.69 2.12
C GLN A 52 17.20 28.91 2.60
N GLU A 53 17.95 29.47 3.54
CA GLU A 53 19.10 28.82 4.16
C GLU A 53 18.72 27.50 4.84
N GLN A 54 17.63 27.49 5.60
CA GLN A 54 17.11 26.25 6.24
C GLN A 54 16.66 25.21 5.23
N ILE A 55 16.10 25.63 4.09
CA ILE A 55 15.72 24.71 3.02
C ILE A 55 16.97 24.08 2.38
N ASP A 56 18.01 24.87 2.15
CA ASP A 56 19.23 24.37 1.53
C ASP A 56 20.00 23.44 2.49
N GLU A 57 20.06 23.76 3.77
CA GLU A 57 20.57 22.84 4.80
C GLU A 57 19.78 21.53 4.87
N ALA A 58 18.45 21.61 4.90
CA ALA A 58 17.59 20.44 4.89
C ALA A 58 17.78 19.59 3.63
N ARG A 59 18.03 20.23 2.47
CA ARG A 59 18.30 19.54 1.21
C ARG A 59 19.57 18.72 1.27
N VAL A 60 20.63 19.27 1.82
CA VAL A 60 21.89 18.55 2.04
C VAL A 60 21.72 17.43 3.06
N MET A 61 21.05 17.72 4.19
CA MET A 61 20.80 16.74 5.26
C MET A 61 19.96 15.54 4.76
N LEU A 62 18.99 15.78 3.88
CA LEU A 62 18.16 14.73 3.27
C LEU A 62 18.79 14.09 2.03
N GLY A 63 20.03 14.47 1.67
CA GLY A 63 20.76 13.94 0.50
C GLY A 63 20.08 14.25 -0.84
N LEU A 64 19.30 15.33 -0.91
CA LEU A 64 18.57 15.75 -2.10
C LEU A 64 19.44 16.53 -3.11
N ASP A 65 20.65 16.88 -2.71
CA ASP A 65 21.70 17.51 -3.52
C ASP A 65 22.42 16.51 -4.43
N LYS A 66 22.33 15.21 -4.11
CA LYS A 66 22.98 14.14 -4.89
C LYS A 66 22.25 13.88 -6.22
N PRO A 67 22.93 13.30 -7.24
CA PRO A 67 22.27 12.85 -8.46
C PRO A 67 21.17 11.82 -8.18
N LEU A 68 20.05 11.86 -8.92
CA LEU A 68 18.89 10.98 -8.71
C LEU A 68 19.24 9.48 -8.63
N PRO A 69 20.13 8.92 -9.47
CA PRO A 69 20.51 7.51 -9.32
C PRO A 69 21.14 7.20 -7.96
N VAL A 70 21.98 8.09 -7.46
CA VAL A 70 22.63 7.92 -6.14
C VAL A 70 21.60 7.96 -5.03
N GLN A 71 20.67 8.92 -5.07
CA GLN A 71 19.58 9.01 -4.10
C GLN A 71 18.72 7.74 -4.08
N TYR A 72 18.45 7.15 -5.25
CA TYR A 72 17.69 5.89 -5.34
C TYR A 72 18.45 4.72 -4.72
N PHE A 73 19.74 4.59 -5.03
CA PHE A 73 20.55 3.51 -4.46
C PHE A 73 20.75 3.66 -2.96
N ASP A 74 21.02 4.87 -2.46
CA ASP A 74 21.10 5.16 -1.02
C ASP A 74 19.80 4.75 -0.34
N TRP A 75 18.64 5.19 -0.87
CA TRP A 75 17.33 4.83 -0.34
C TRP A 75 17.07 3.31 -0.36
N VAL A 76 17.46 2.60 -1.41
CA VAL A 76 17.33 1.12 -1.46
C VAL A 76 18.19 0.46 -0.40
N VAL A 77 19.42 0.94 -0.20
CA VAL A 77 20.32 0.41 0.85
C VAL A 77 19.73 0.64 2.23
N ASP A 78 19.25 1.84 2.52
CA ASP A 78 18.62 2.19 3.79
C ASP A 78 17.36 1.32 4.03
N ALA A 79 16.52 1.15 3.02
CA ALA A 79 15.34 0.30 3.09
C ALA A 79 15.67 -1.17 3.39
N LEU A 80 16.79 -1.70 2.84
CA LEU A 80 17.26 -3.05 3.17
C LEU A 80 17.70 -3.19 4.62
N HIS A 81 18.11 -2.09 5.26
CA HIS A 81 18.42 -2.02 6.70
C HIS A 81 17.19 -1.68 7.55
N MET A 82 15.98 -1.68 6.96
CA MET A 82 14.72 -1.31 7.61
C MET A 82 14.67 0.17 8.03
N ASP A 83 15.50 1.01 7.44
CA ASP A 83 15.40 2.46 7.55
C ASP A 83 14.62 3.01 6.34
N PHE A 84 13.39 3.39 6.57
CA PHE A 84 12.52 3.98 5.54
C PHE A 84 12.48 5.52 5.64
N GLY A 85 13.37 6.10 6.46
CA GLY A 85 13.46 7.53 6.69
C GLY A 85 12.32 8.08 7.56
N ILE A 86 12.09 9.38 7.40
CA ILE A 86 11.12 10.15 8.18
C ILE A 86 9.87 10.42 7.34
N SER A 87 8.71 10.19 7.91
CA SER A 87 7.42 10.52 7.30
C SER A 87 7.27 12.03 7.13
N LEU A 88 7.11 12.50 5.90
CA LEU A 88 6.84 13.90 5.63
C LEU A 88 5.48 14.36 6.19
N GLY A 89 4.55 13.45 6.39
CA GLY A 89 3.24 13.70 6.99
C GLY A 89 3.30 13.87 8.51
N THR A 90 3.89 12.95 9.26
CA THR A 90 3.91 12.90 10.73
C THR A 90 5.24 13.37 11.38
N GLY A 91 6.39 13.33 10.68
CA GLY A 91 7.73 13.61 11.17
C GLY A 91 8.35 12.52 12.03
N ASN A 92 7.62 11.45 12.24
CA ASN A 92 8.12 10.30 12.95
C ASN A 92 8.86 9.35 11.99
N PRO A 93 9.75 8.48 12.49
CA PRO A 93 10.31 7.41 11.68
C PRO A 93 9.18 6.57 11.04
N VAL A 94 9.31 6.29 9.74
CA VAL A 94 8.30 5.50 9.00
C VAL A 94 8.12 4.11 9.63
N THR A 95 9.19 3.53 10.18
CA THR A 95 9.15 2.25 10.90
C THR A 95 8.22 2.28 12.11
N GLU A 96 8.19 3.38 12.87
CA GLU A 96 7.27 3.53 14.00
C GLU A 96 5.81 3.66 13.53
N GLU A 97 5.57 4.43 12.48
CA GLU A 97 4.23 4.59 11.90
C GLU A 97 3.70 3.25 11.36
N LEU A 98 4.57 2.48 10.70
CA LEU A 98 4.23 1.14 10.25
C LEU A 98 3.95 0.20 11.42
N ALA A 99 4.78 0.22 12.46
CA ALA A 99 4.59 -0.61 13.64
C ALA A 99 3.26 -0.35 14.36
N LYS A 100 2.74 0.87 14.31
CA LYS A 100 1.43 1.26 14.86
C LYS A 100 0.28 0.88 13.92
N THR A 101 0.43 1.12 12.62
CA THR A 101 -0.67 1.03 11.65
C THR A 101 -0.87 -0.39 11.11
N VAL A 102 0.22 -1.12 10.86
CA VAL A 102 0.16 -2.47 10.27
C VAL A 102 -0.64 -3.46 11.13
N PRO A 103 -0.43 -3.55 12.46
CA PRO A 103 -1.20 -4.47 13.30
C PRO A 103 -2.70 -4.17 13.28
N VAL A 104 -3.08 -2.90 13.29
CA VAL A 104 -4.49 -2.48 13.20
C VAL A 104 -5.09 -2.91 11.88
N THR A 105 -4.39 -2.63 10.77
CA THR A 105 -4.82 -3.02 9.43
C THR A 105 -4.95 -4.54 9.30
N LEU A 106 -3.96 -5.30 9.78
CA LEU A 106 -4.01 -6.77 9.74
C LEU A 106 -5.17 -7.32 10.58
N THR A 107 -5.45 -6.73 11.72
CA THR A 107 -6.58 -7.11 12.56
C THR A 107 -7.91 -6.90 11.83
N VAL A 108 -8.12 -5.72 11.23
CA VAL A 108 -9.34 -5.43 10.45
C VAL A 108 -9.46 -6.37 9.25
N VAL A 109 -8.37 -6.60 8.52
CA VAL A 109 -8.34 -7.53 7.37
C VAL A 109 -8.67 -8.95 7.82
N ALA A 110 -8.13 -9.42 8.95
CA ALA A 110 -8.40 -10.76 9.46
C ALA A 110 -9.89 -10.94 9.82
N TYR A 111 -10.48 -10.00 10.56
CA TYR A 111 -11.92 -10.04 10.86
C TYR A 111 -12.76 -9.98 9.60
N SER A 112 -12.44 -9.10 8.67
CA SER A 112 -13.16 -8.99 7.40
C SER A 112 -13.07 -10.27 6.57
N ALA A 113 -11.90 -10.92 6.54
CA ALA A 113 -11.70 -12.17 5.83
C ALA A 113 -12.55 -13.31 6.42
N VAL A 114 -12.64 -13.39 7.75
CA VAL A 114 -13.48 -14.39 8.43
C VAL A 114 -14.97 -14.15 8.10
N ILE A 115 -15.45 -12.92 8.29
CA ILE A 115 -16.86 -12.56 8.00
C ILE A 115 -17.19 -12.82 6.54
N MET A 116 -16.31 -12.40 5.62
CA MET A 116 -16.50 -12.62 4.19
C MET A 116 -16.53 -14.11 3.84
N SER A 117 -15.64 -14.91 4.42
CA SER A 117 -15.61 -16.36 4.17
C SER A 117 -16.89 -17.04 4.64
N LEU A 118 -17.36 -16.71 5.84
CA LEU A 118 -18.64 -17.22 6.36
C LEU A 118 -19.83 -16.77 5.51
N GLY A 119 -19.84 -15.51 5.08
CA GLY A 119 -20.86 -14.96 4.18
C GLY A 119 -20.90 -15.68 2.83
N VAL A 120 -19.76 -15.86 2.19
CA VAL A 120 -19.65 -16.56 0.89
C VAL A 120 -20.11 -18.01 1.02
N LEU A 121 -19.68 -18.73 2.06
CA LEU A 121 -20.11 -20.11 2.30
C LEU A 121 -21.61 -20.18 2.58
N GLY A 122 -22.15 -19.28 3.40
CA GLY A 122 -23.58 -19.22 3.73
C GLY A 122 -24.44 -18.92 2.51
N VAL A 123 -24.13 -17.86 1.77
CA VAL A 123 -24.85 -17.47 0.55
C VAL A 123 -24.72 -18.55 -0.53
N GLY A 124 -23.52 -19.12 -0.71
CA GLY A 124 -23.29 -20.20 -1.66
C GLY A 124 -24.08 -21.46 -1.32
N MET A 125 -24.14 -21.84 -0.05
CA MET A 125 -24.92 -22.99 0.41
C MET A 125 -26.42 -22.76 0.24
N LEU A 126 -26.95 -21.60 0.62
CA LEU A 126 -28.34 -21.22 0.40
C LEU A 126 -28.69 -21.19 -1.09
N GLY A 127 -27.81 -20.63 -1.93
CA GLY A 127 -28.00 -20.64 -3.39
C GLY A 127 -28.04 -22.04 -3.97
N TYR A 128 -27.23 -22.97 -3.48
CA TYR A 128 -27.28 -24.37 -3.88
C TYR A 128 -28.56 -25.06 -3.45
N LEU A 129 -28.98 -24.87 -2.20
CA LEU A 129 -30.22 -25.48 -1.67
C LEU A 129 -31.49 -24.97 -2.38
N TRP A 130 -31.49 -23.70 -2.79
CA TRP A 130 -32.66 -23.05 -3.42
C TRP A 130 -32.56 -22.95 -4.93
N ARG A 131 -31.53 -23.56 -5.56
CA ARG A 131 -31.26 -23.44 -7.01
C ARG A 131 -32.46 -23.77 -7.93
N GLN A 132 -33.36 -24.64 -7.49
CA GLN A 132 -34.56 -25.05 -8.26
C GLN A 132 -35.85 -24.33 -7.81
N LYS A 133 -35.75 -23.36 -6.88
CA LYS A 133 -36.90 -22.63 -6.32
C LYS A 133 -36.78 -21.14 -6.68
N ALA A 134 -37.91 -20.44 -6.61
CA ALA A 134 -37.92 -18.98 -6.80
C ALA A 134 -36.94 -18.24 -5.87
N GLY A 135 -36.66 -18.80 -4.68
CA GLY A 135 -35.66 -18.26 -3.74
C GLY A 135 -34.23 -18.18 -4.29
N GLY A 136 -33.85 -19.15 -5.14
CA GLY A 136 -32.52 -19.09 -5.80
C GLY A 136 -32.42 -17.96 -6.81
N MET A 137 -33.49 -17.66 -7.53
CA MET A 137 -33.54 -16.52 -8.47
C MET A 137 -33.44 -15.18 -7.71
N ILE A 138 -34.17 -15.03 -6.59
CA ILE A 138 -34.15 -13.84 -5.75
C ILE A 138 -32.73 -13.65 -5.16
N LEU A 139 -32.12 -14.70 -4.64
CA LEU A 139 -30.79 -14.65 -4.07
C LEU A 139 -29.72 -14.23 -5.11
N SER A 140 -29.82 -14.79 -6.33
CA SER A 140 -28.93 -14.42 -7.44
C SER A 140 -29.10 -12.95 -7.83
N PHE A 141 -30.35 -12.46 -7.86
CA PHE A 141 -30.64 -11.06 -8.16
C PHE A 141 -30.09 -10.11 -7.09
N LEU A 142 -30.27 -10.44 -5.81
CA LEU A 142 -29.72 -9.67 -4.70
C LEU A 142 -28.18 -9.65 -4.72
N THR A 143 -27.56 -10.78 -5.03
CA THR A 143 -26.09 -10.87 -5.17
C THR A 143 -25.60 -9.98 -6.32
N MET A 144 -26.31 -9.97 -7.45
CA MET A 144 -25.98 -9.14 -8.60
C MET A 144 -26.07 -7.64 -8.28
N ILE A 145 -27.11 -7.23 -7.54
CA ILE A 145 -27.23 -5.85 -7.04
C ILE A 145 -26.05 -5.52 -6.09
N GLY A 146 -25.74 -6.42 -5.15
CA GLY A 146 -24.65 -6.20 -4.19
C GLY A 146 -23.29 -6.02 -4.85
N ILE A 147 -23.00 -6.76 -5.93
CA ILE A 147 -21.76 -6.61 -6.71
C ILE A 147 -21.76 -5.29 -7.50
N SER A 148 -22.91 -4.79 -7.90
CA SER A 148 -23.05 -3.56 -8.70
C SER A 148 -22.83 -2.29 -7.87
N VAL A 149 -22.95 -2.35 -6.54
CA VAL A 149 -22.75 -1.20 -5.65
C VAL A 149 -21.28 -1.08 -5.30
N PRO A 150 -20.62 0.07 -5.58
CA PRO A 150 -19.24 0.31 -5.19
C PRO A 150 -19.05 0.21 -3.67
N GLY A 151 -18.05 -0.55 -3.21
CA GLY A 151 -17.82 -0.80 -1.78
C GLY A 151 -17.62 0.46 -0.94
N PHE A 152 -17.03 1.53 -1.51
CA PHE A 152 -16.88 2.81 -0.82
C PHE A 152 -18.23 3.48 -0.52
N TYR A 153 -19.21 3.33 -1.41
CA TYR A 153 -20.54 3.90 -1.21
C TYR A 153 -21.27 3.23 -0.04
N LEU A 154 -21.12 1.90 0.08
CA LEU A 154 -21.64 1.18 1.25
C LEU A 154 -20.94 1.63 2.52
N GLY A 155 -19.61 1.81 2.48
CA GLY A 155 -18.83 2.29 3.62
C GLY A 155 -19.30 3.65 4.13
N THR A 156 -19.55 4.62 3.25
CA THR A 156 -20.04 5.96 3.63
C THR A 156 -21.46 5.93 4.18
N ALA A 157 -22.34 5.09 3.64
CA ALA A 157 -23.73 4.97 4.10
C ALA A 157 -23.86 4.36 5.52
N PHE A 158 -22.81 3.71 6.05
CA PHE A 158 -22.78 3.16 7.41
C PHE A 158 -22.10 4.08 8.44
N ILE A 159 -21.52 5.22 8.01
CA ILE A 159 -20.83 6.16 8.89
C ILE A 159 -21.76 7.32 9.31
N ASP A 160 -22.83 7.58 8.55
CA ASP A 160 -23.91 8.53 8.86
C ASP A 160 -24.96 7.87 9.76
#